data_45e7e23de7bfe36591c8aa2da6686d5f
#
_entry.id   45e7e23de7bfe36591c8aa2da6686d5f
#
_cell.length_a   1.000
_cell.length_b   1.000
_cell.length_c   1.000
_cell.angle_alpha   90.00
_cell.angle_beta   90.00
_cell.angle_gamma   90.00
#
_symmetry.space_group_name_H-M   'P 1'
#
loop_
_entity.id
_entity.type
_entity.pdbx_description
1 polymer ?
#
loop_
_entity_poly.entity_id
_entity_poly.type
_entity_poly.pdbx_seq_one_letter_code
_entity_poly.pdbx_strand_id
1 'polypeptide(L)'
;YLRLSDLRQYKAIVHETPLSGSYRGLGVSGVAGPCAGPTVLEILNILEQFDLAGMGHGSADFLHTMIEAVKLAAVDRFNFMGDPAVYGFPIDVLADIEYAKSRASVIDSSQASEFAAGDPWSFAGVERPADFPSHAGSAPDNGTTSLTTADKHGNMVALTQTNLAFSGVINPGVGVMMNDAMGWSAPMPGTVNSIAPFARALNNMTPIILHDNGRAVMAIGGSGGRRIWPAVVQSIVNRVDFGMGLQEAVEQPRIHVESDDPVVDPRFGDDVLAELGRRGHDVSLPPMEFTLWPFSEPNGIISDGGVLKSGINPQTKPTHAAGY
;
A
#
# COMPACT_ATOMS: atom_id res chain seq x y z
N TYR A 1 5.13 15.82 -25.82
CA TYR A 1 3.91 15.52 -26.58
C TYR A 1 3.92 14.05 -26.97
N LEU A 2 2.81 13.33 -26.74
CA LEU A 2 2.65 11.94 -27.10
C LEU A 2 2.66 11.76 -28.63
N ARG A 3 3.46 10.84 -29.13
CA ARG A 3 3.57 10.52 -30.56
C ARG A 3 3.05 9.10 -30.81
N LEU A 4 2.66 8.82 -32.04
CA LEU A 4 2.26 7.47 -32.44
C LEU A 4 3.39 6.43 -32.23
N SER A 5 4.65 6.86 -32.36
CA SER A 5 5.83 6.02 -32.05
C SER A 5 5.84 5.58 -30.57
N ASP A 6 5.45 6.46 -29.65
CA ASP A 6 5.47 6.19 -28.21
C ASP A 6 4.40 5.14 -27.87
N LEU A 7 3.20 5.28 -28.47
CA LEU A 7 2.13 4.29 -28.32
C LEU A 7 2.51 2.92 -28.93
N ARG A 8 3.24 2.90 -30.05
CA ARG A 8 3.70 1.64 -30.65
C ARG A 8 4.79 0.94 -29.85
N GLN A 9 5.59 1.69 -29.12
CA GLN A 9 6.65 1.16 -28.25
C GLN A 9 6.12 0.71 -26.89
N TYR A 10 5.00 1.26 -26.43
CA TYR A 10 4.40 0.88 -25.16
C TYR A 10 3.95 -0.59 -25.18
N LYS A 11 4.35 -1.33 -24.16
CA LYS A 11 3.92 -2.70 -23.91
C LYS A 11 3.48 -2.86 -22.47
N ALA A 12 2.43 -3.63 -22.25
CA ALA A 12 2.10 -4.08 -20.92
C ALA A 12 3.25 -4.94 -20.36
N ILE A 13 3.60 -4.72 -19.11
CA ILE A 13 4.51 -5.61 -18.39
C ILE A 13 3.67 -6.77 -17.85
N VAL A 14 4.05 -7.98 -18.23
CA VAL A 14 3.49 -9.22 -17.68
C VAL A 14 4.61 -9.87 -16.86
N HIS A 15 4.41 -9.99 -15.56
CA HIS A 15 5.31 -10.73 -14.69
C HIS A 15 4.88 -12.19 -14.68
N GLU A 16 5.77 -13.10 -15.07
CA GLU A 16 5.52 -14.56 -15.02
C GLU A 16 5.39 -15.05 -13.58
N THR A 17 6.14 -14.42 -12.66
CA THR A 17 6.06 -14.64 -11.23
C THR A 17 5.65 -13.34 -10.54
N PRO A 18 4.66 -13.37 -9.65
CA PRO A 18 4.32 -12.20 -8.85
C PRO A 18 5.41 -11.90 -7.83
N LEU A 19 5.45 -10.66 -7.33
CA LEU A 19 6.14 -10.37 -6.09
C LEU A 19 5.45 -11.18 -4.97
N SER A 20 6.20 -11.96 -4.22
CA SER A 20 5.65 -12.90 -3.25
C SER A 20 6.36 -12.81 -1.91
N GLY A 21 5.60 -12.99 -0.85
CA GLY A 21 6.05 -13.11 0.53
C GLY A 21 5.06 -13.96 1.33
N SER A 22 5.13 -13.84 2.66
CA SER A 22 4.18 -14.53 3.54
C SER A 22 3.77 -13.60 4.69
N TYR A 23 2.62 -13.91 5.29
CA TYR A 23 2.16 -13.27 6.52
C TYR A 23 1.34 -14.26 7.35
N ARG A 24 1.77 -14.54 8.59
CA ARG A 24 1.11 -15.50 9.50
C ARG A 24 0.83 -16.85 8.85
N GLY A 25 1.78 -17.34 8.05
CA GLY A 25 1.66 -18.63 7.35
C GLY A 25 0.85 -18.61 6.05
N LEU A 26 0.20 -17.52 5.72
CA LEU A 26 -0.42 -17.32 4.41
C LEU A 26 0.59 -16.76 3.42
N GLY A 27 0.57 -17.24 2.18
CA GLY A 27 1.30 -16.59 1.11
C GLY A 27 0.63 -15.27 0.72
N VAL A 28 1.44 -14.28 0.39
CA VAL A 28 1.01 -12.95 -0.06
C VAL A 28 1.62 -12.67 -1.43
N SER A 29 0.78 -12.39 -2.42
CA SER A 29 1.22 -12.04 -3.77
C SER A 29 0.74 -10.65 -4.14
N GLY A 30 1.65 -9.85 -4.68
CA GLY A 30 1.38 -8.49 -5.13
C GLY A 30 2.06 -8.17 -6.45
N VAL A 31 1.90 -6.93 -6.91
CA VAL A 31 2.53 -6.43 -8.13
C VAL A 31 3.86 -5.77 -7.76
N ALA A 32 4.93 -6.21 -8.41
CA ALA A 32 6.25 -5.61 -8.32
C ALA A 32 6.34 -4.29 -9.11
N GLY A 33 7.52 -3.67 -9.13
CA GLY A 33 7.78 -2.43 -9.86
C GLY A 33 7.32 -1.18 -9.11
N PRO A 34 6.94 -0.11 -9.80
CA PRO A 34 6.58 1.14 -9.16
C PRO A 34 5.16 1.13 -8.54
N CYS A 35 4.69 -0.04 -8.09
CA CYS A 35 3.44 -0.23 -7.36
C CYS A 35 3.70 -0.39 -5.86
N ALA A 36 2.66 -0.46 -5.04
CA ALA A 36 2.83 -0.53 -3.59
C ALA A 36 3.01 -1.97 -3.04
N GLY A 37 3.07 -3.00 -3.89
CA GLY A 37 3.27 -4.38 -3.46
C GLY A 37 4.47 -4.60 -2.54
N PRO A 38 5.68 -4.11 -2.89
CA PRO A 38 6.86 -4.21 -2.01
C PRO A 38 6.65 -3.57 -0.65
N THR A 39 6.06 -2.37 -0.62
CA THR A 39 5.75 -1.65 0.63
C THR A 39 4.77 -2.41 1.53
N VAL A 40 3.75 -3.05 0.93
CA VAL A 40 2.80 -3.89 1.70
C VAL A 40 3.51 -5.07 2.32
N LEU A 41 4.35 -5.77 1.56
CA LEU A 41 5.12 -6.91 2.07
C LEU A 41 6.08 -6.50 3.17
N GLU A 42 6.76 -5.37 3.01
CA GLU A 42 7.64 -4.82 4.04
C GLU A 42 6.88 -4.56 5.34
N ILE A 43 5.73 -3.87 5.29
CA ILE A 43 4.93 -3.61 6.49
C ILE A 43 4.47 -4.92 7.13
N LEU A 44 3.92 -5.85 6.36
CA LEU A 44 3.46 -7.14 6.87
C LEU A 44 4.60 -7.92 7.52
N ASN A 45 5.78 -7.96 6.90
CA ASN A 45 6.95 -8.63 7.44
C ASN A 45 7.48 -7.96 8.71
N ILE A 46 7.43 -6.63 8.83
CA ILE A 46 7.73 -5.90 10.07
C ILE A 46 6.73 -6.31 11.16
N LEU A 47 5.43 -6.26 10.84
CA LEU A 47 4.36 -6.61 11.79
C LEU A 47 4.38 -8.08 12.20
N GLU A 48 4.92 -8.98 11.37
CA GLU A 48 5.14 -10.39 11.69
C GLU A 48 5.99 -10.58 12.95
N GLN A 49 6.84 -9.60 13.30
CA GLN A 49 7.74 -9.66 14.46
C GLN A 49 7.04 -9.35 15.79
N PHE A 50 5.76 -8.95 15.77
CA PHE A 50 5.01 -8.53 16.96
C PHE A 50 3.78 -9.41 17.19
N ASP A 51 3.42 -9.61 18.46
CA ASP A 51 2.16 -10.28 18.85
C ASP A 51 1.01 -9.27 18.83
N LEU A 52 0.51 -8.95 17.64
CA LEU A 52 -0.57 -7.98 17.49
C LEU A 52 -1.87 -8.44 18.16
N ALA A 53 -2.16 -9.74 18.12
CA ALA A 53 -3.35 -10.31 18.77
C ALA A 53 -3.28 -10.12 20.29
N GLY A 54 -2.11 -10.35 20.89
CA GLY A 54 -1.86 -10.12 22.32
C GLY A 54 -1.96 -8.66 22.74
N MET A 55 -1.64 -7.72 21.85
CA MET A 55 -1.82 -6.28 22.12
C MET A 55 -3.29 -5.87 22.17
N GLY A 56 -4.16 -6.58 21.46
CA GLY A 56 -5.60 -6.28 21.35
C GLY A 56 -5.90 -5.25 20.27
N HIS A 57 -6.91 -5.55 19.44
CA HIS A 57 -7.33 -4.67 18.35
C HIS A 57 -7.70 -3.26 18.84
N GLY A 58 -7.17 -2.25 18.20
CA GLY A 58 -7.46 -0.84 18.49
C GLY A 58 -6.84 -0.32 19.79
N SER A 59 -6.03 -1.10 20.50
CA SER A 59 -5.27 -0.60 21.65
C SER A 59 -4.17 0.39 21.23
N ALA A 60 -3.70 1.20 22.15
CA ALA A 60 -2.59 2.10 21.89
C ALA A 60 -1.29 1.35 21.52
N ASP A 61 -1.05 0.17 22.07
CA ASP A 61 0.10 -0.67 21.74
C ASP A 61 0.02 -1.16 20.28
N PHE A 62 -1.15 -1.65 19.89
CA PHE A 62 -1.40 -2.07 18.51
C PHE A 62 -1.24 -0.91 17.52
N LEU A 63 -1.87 0.24 17.81
CA LEU A 63 -1.80 1.40 16.91
C LEU A 63 -0.39 1.99 16.83
N HIS A 64 0.31 2.09 17.94
CA HIS A 64 1.70 2.53 17.95
C HIS A 64 2.58 1.63 17.08
N THR A 65 2.50 0.31 17.25
CA THR A 65 3.25 -0.64 16.44
C THR A 65 2.89 -0.54 14.95
N MET A 66 1.62 -0.40 14.64
CA MET A 66 1.14 -0.20 13.27
C MET A 66 1.69 1.10 12.66
N ILE A 67 1.62 2.21 13.38
CA ILE A 67 2.14 3.52 12.95
C ILE A 67 3.64 3.42 12.65
N GLU A 68 4.42 2.87 13.57
CA GLU A 68 5.87 2.77 13.42
C GLU A 68 6.27 1.85 12.25
N ALA A 69 5.57 0.72 12.06
CA ALA A 69 5.81 -0.17 10.92
C ALA A 69 5.49 0.52 9.58
N VAL A 70 4.40 1.27 9.52
CA VAL A 70 4.01 2.02 8.32
C VAL A 70 5.02 3.14 8.03
N LYS A 71 5.51 3.87 9.04
CA LYS A 71 6.55 4.91 8.89
C LYS A 71 7.84 4.35 8.33
N LEU A 72 8.31 3.21 8.83
CA LEU A 72 9.52 2.54 8.35
C LEU A 72 9.43 2.22 6.85
N ALA A 73 8.36 1.57 6.44
CA ALA A 73 8.16 1.22 5.04
C ALA A 73 7.91 2.45 4.14
N ALA A 74 7.26 3.49 4.67
CA ALA A 74 7.09 4.76 3.94
C ALA A 74 8.44 5.44 3.67
N VAL A 75 9.32 5.49 4.65
CA VAL A 75 10.66 6.06 4.51
C VAL A 75 11.45 5.29 3.46
N ASP A 76 11.44 3.96 3.50
CA ASP A 76 12.13 3.13 2.50
C ASP A 76 11.52 3.30 1.11
N ARG A 77 10.19 3.29 1.01
CA ARG A 77 9.46 3.54 -0.24
C ARG A 77 9.89 4.85 -0.91
N PHE A 78 9.85 5.96 -0.18
CA PHE A 78 10.12 7.28 -0.75
C PHE A 78 11.59 7.53 -1.02
N ASN A 79 12.49 6.84 -0.34
CA ASN A 79 13.93 6.94 -0.57
C ASN A 79 14.43 6.05 -1.71
N PHE A 80 13.73 4.96 -2.03
CA PHE A 80 14.31 3.95 -2.93
C PHE A 80 13.43 3.61 -4.13
N MET A 81 12.10 3.71 -4.03
CA MET A 81 11.23 3.19 -5.07
C MET A 81 10.98 4.20 -6.20
N GLY A 82 11.14 3.72 -7.41
CA GLY A 82 10.81 4.37 -8.65
C GLY A 82 10.59 3.31 -9.73
N ASP A 83 10.61 3.70 -11.02
CA ASP A 83 10.57 2.72 -12.10
C ASP A 83 11.88 1.93 -12.14
N PRO A 84 11.86 0.60 -11.90
CA PRO A 84 13.09 -0.20 -11.90
C PRO A 84 13.78 -0.26 -13.27
N ALA A 85 13.09 0.12 -14.35
CA ALA A 85 13.73 0.28 -15.67
C ALA A 85 14.63 1.52 -15.76
N VAL A 86 14.49 2.47 -14.83
CA VAL A 86 15.24 3.74 -14.80
C VAL A 86 16.12 3.83 -13.56
N TYR A 87 15.61 3.40 -12.41
CA TYR A 87 16.27 3.49 -11.12
C TYR A 87 16.58 2.07 -10.61
N GLY A 88 17.81 1.61 -10.83
CA GLY A 88 18.25 0.30 -10.37
C GLY A 88 18.25 0.22 -8.84
N PHE A 89 17.32 -0.57 -8.29
CA PHE A 89 17.14 -0.76 -6.86
C PHE A 89 16.81 -2.23 -6.58
N PRO A 90 17.40 -2.86 -5.56
CA PRO A 90 17.12 -4.25 -5.22
C PRO A 90 15.74 -4.36 -4.53
N ILE A 91 14.67 -4.19 -5.30
CA ILE A 91 13.28 -4.07 -4.82
C ILE A 91 12.81 -5.28 -4.02
N ASP A 92 13.32 -6.46 -4.34
CA ASP A 92 12.96 -7.71 -3.66
C ASP A 92 13.39 -7.72 -2.18
N VAL A 93 14.39 -6.91 -1.81
CA VAL A 93 14.83 -6.76 -0.42
C VAL A 93 13.73 -6.20 0.47
N LEU A 94 12.87 -5.31 -0.03
CA LEU A 94 11.75 -4.80 0.75
C LEU A 94 10.72 -5.90 1.11
N ALA A 95 10.68 -6.97 0.33
CA ALA A 95 9.85 -8.13 0.62
C ALA A 95 10.57 -9.21 1.44
N ASP A 96 11.85 -9.02 1.77
CA ASP A 96 12.65 -9.97 2.52
C ASP A 96 12.37 -9.89 4.02
N ILE A 97 12.12 -11.05 4.65
CA ILE A 97 11.78 -11.13 6.08
C ILE A 97 12.95 -10.73 6.99
N GLU A 98 14.19 -11.03 6.59
CA GLU A 98 15.36 -10.69 7.41
C GLU A 98 15.64 -9.18 7.34
N TYR A 99 15.40 -8.55 6.19
CA TYR A 99 15.42 -7.09 6.10
C TYR A 99 14.37 -6.47 7.02
N ALA A 100 13.15 -6.96 6.96
CA ALA A 100 12.06 -6.48 7.82
C ALA A 100 12.34 -6.71 9.31
N LYS A 101 12.98 -7.81 9.71
CA LYS A 101 13.43 -8.02 11.10
C LYS A 101 14.42 -6.93 11.53
N SER A 102 15.35 -6.57 10.68
CA SER A 102 16.30 -5.49 10.98
C SER A 102 15.56 -4.14 11.13
N ARG A 103 14.56 -3.89 10.29
CA ARG A 103 13.71 -2.68 10.40
C ARG A 103 12.85 -2.70 11.65
N ALA A 104 12.23 -3.83 11.99
CA ALA A 104 11.43 -3.98 13.19
C ALA A 104 12.23 -3.75 14.49
N SER A 105 13.52 -4.09 14.49
CA SER A 105 14.38 -4.00 15.68
C SER A 105 14.64 -2.57 16.17
N VAL A 106 14.35 -1.55 15.36
CA VAL A 106 14.51 -0.13 15.73
C VAL A 106 13.22 0.49 16.28
N ILE A 107 12.12 -0.24 16.32
CA ILE A 107 10.86 0.22 16.90
C ILE A 107 10.98 0.19 18.42
N ASP A 108 10.84 1.35 19.07
CA ASP A 108 10.70 1.45 20.52
C ASP A 108 9.20 1.29 20.86
N SER A 109 8.84 0.25 21.61
CA SER A 109 7.44 -0.03 21.95
C SER A 109 6.77 1.04 22.84
N SER A 110 7.52 1.93 23.43
CA SER A 110 7.06 2.94 24.38
C SER A 110 7.03 4.37 23.84
N GLN A 111 7.76 4.66 22.76
CA GLN A 111 7.94 6.01 22.26
C GLN A 111 8.00 6.08 20.74
N ALA A 112 7.33 7.08 20.17
CA ALA A 112 7.38 7.37 18.74
C ALA A 112 8.80 7.75 18.30
N SER A 113 9.19 7.27 17.12
CA SER A 113 10.52 7.46 16.57
C SER A 113 10.48 8.16 15.21
N GLU A 114 11.52 8.92 14.91
CA GLU A 114 11.84 9.32 13.54
C GLU A 114 12.79 8.28 12.94
N PHE A 115 12.53 7.84 11.74
CA PHE A 115 13.32 6.79 11.10
C PHE A 115 14.14 7.31 9.93
N ALA A 116 15.39 6.87 9.85
CA ALA A 116 16.16 6.92 8.63
C ALA A 116 15.75 5.75 7.71
N ALA A 117 15.95 5.94 6.40
CA ALA A 117 15.84 4.85 5.45
C ALA A 117 16.83 3.73 5.76
N GLY A 118 16.47 2.49 5.47
CA GLY A 118 17.34 1.34 5.64
C GLY A 118 18.48 1.31 4.62
N ASP A 119 19.20 0.20 4.56
CA ASP A 119 20.25 -0.04 3.57
C ASP A 119 20.00 -1.33 2.78
N PRO A 120 19.09 -1.30 1.80
CA PRO A 120 18.73 -2.48 1.03
C PRO A 120 19.89 -3.00 0.15
N TRP A 121 20.84 -2.16 -0.24
CA TRP A 121 22.00 -2.59 -1.03
C TRP A 121 22.97 -3.45 -0.20
N SER A 122 23.31 -2.99 0.98
CA SER A 122 24.14 -3.77 1.92
C SER A 122 23.47 -5.11 2.22
N PHE A 123 22.15 -5.11 2.40
CA PHE A 123 21.39 -6.32 2.67
C PHE A 123 21.37 -7.29 1.48
N ALA A 124 21.27 -6.76 0.25
CA ALA A 124 21.39 -7.54 -0.98
C ALA A 124 22.84 -8.01 -1.28
N GLY A 125 23.83 -7.56 -0.53
CA GLY A 125 25.25 -7.84 -0.78
C GLY A 125 25.79 -7.16 -2.04
N VAL A 126 25.21 -6.05 -2.45
CA VAL A 126 25.61 -5.25 -3.62
C VAL A 126 25.99 -3.82 -3.18
N GLU A 127 26.86 -3.18 -3.95
CA GLU A 127 27.23 -1.79 -3.69
C GLU A 127 26.13 -0.83 -4.16
N ARG A 128 25.81 0.17 -3.32
CA ARG A 128 24.89 1.24 -3.71
C ARG A 128 25.54 2.07 -4.82
N PRO A 129 24.87 2.29 -5.98
CA PRO A 129 25.41 3.16 -7.03
C PRO A 129 25.67 4.57 -6.48
N ALA A 130 26.85 5.13 -6.79
CA ALA A 130 27.27 6.45 -6.29
C ALA A 130 26.35 7.59 -6.80
N ASP A 131 25.71 7.36 -7.94
CA ASP A 131 24.76 8.27 -8.58
C ASP A 131 23.29 7.92 -8.29
N PHE A 132 23.02 7.01 -7.32
CA PHE A 132 21.63 6.69 -6.97
C PHE A 132 20.93 7.95 -6.45
N PRO A 133 19.75 8.28 -6.98
CA PRO A 133 19.04 9.53 -6.68
C PRO A 133 18.74 9.72 -5.20
N SER A 134 18.63 10.98 -4.79
CA SER A 134 18.18 11.34 -3.45
C SER A 134 16.66 11.16 -3.29
N HIS A 135 16.19 11.27 -2.05
CA HIS A 135 14.76 11.22 -1.72
C HIS A 135 13.92 12.20 -2.56
N ALA A 136 12.79 11.73 -3.08
CA ALA A 136 11.77 12.55 -3.70
C ALA A 136 10.65 12.81 -2.69
N GLY A 137 10.33 14.07 -2.49
CA GLY A 137 9.14 14.46 -1.71
C GLY A 137 7.85 13.86 -2.28
N SER A 138 6.82 13.81 -1.47
CA SER A 138 5.52 13.26 -1.84
C SER A 138 4.73 14.17 -2.79
N ALA A 139 4.02 13.58 -3.77
CA ALA A 139 3.12 14.28 -4.69
C ALA A 139 1.64 14.19 -4.25
N PRO A 140 0.77 15.13 -4.63
CA PRO A 140 -0.67 15.10 -4.29
C PRO A 140 -1.39 13.90 -4.90
N ASP A 141 -2.52 13.49 -4.30
CA ASP A 141 -3.15 12.20 -4.55
C ASP A 141 -4.69 12.27 -4.62
N ASN A 142 -5.28 11.85 -5.76
CA ASN A 142 -6.73 11.78 -5.96
C ASN A 142 -7.10 10.70 -6.99
N GLY A 143 -8.29 10.13 -6.83
CA GLY A 143 -9.02 9.34 -7.83
C GLY A 143 -8.43 7.98 -8.21
N THR A 144 -9.06 6.89 -7.75
CA THR A 144 -8.67 5.52 -8.08
C THR A 144 -9.92 4.63 -8.12
N THR A 145 -9.88 3.56 -8.88
CA THR A 145 -10.92 2.51 -8.86
C THR A 145 -10.27 1.17 -8.51
N SER A 146 -10.88 0.42 -7.63
CA SER A 146 -10.47 -0.93 -7.25
C SER A 146 -11.60 -1.92 -7.50
N LEU A 147 -11.27 -3.10 -8.00
CA LEU A 147 -12.19 -4.18 -8.30
C LEU A 147 -11.57 -5.51 -7.87
N THR A 148 -12.37 -6.33 -7.20
CA THR A 148 -12.01 -7.73 -6.91
C THR A 148 -13.09 -8.67 -7.43
N THR A 149 -12.69 -9.80 -7.99
CA THR A 149 -13.62 -10.85 -8.45
C THR A 149 -13.14 -12.23 -8.04
N ALA A 150 -14.08 -13.14 -7.86
CA ALA A 150 -13.79 -14.54 -7.61
C ALA A 150 -14.83 -15.43 -8.30
N ASP A 151 -14.43 -16.65 -8.68
CA ASP A 151 -15.33 -17.63 -9.26
C ASP A 151 -15.45 -18.90 -8.39
N LYS A 152 -16.41 -19.77 -8.73
CA LYS A 152 -16.63 -21.05 -8.05
C LYS A 152 -15.46 -22.04 -8.18
N HIS A 153 -14.51 -21.80 -9.06
CA HIS A 153 -13.34 -22.64 -9.26
C HIS A 153 -12.14 -22.23 -8.39
N GLY A 154 -12.28 -21.11 -7.64
CA GLY A 154 -11.25 -20.57 -6.78
C GLY A 154 -10.31 -19.60 -7.48
N ASN A 155 -10.61 -19.19 -8.72
CA ASN A 155 -9.87 -18.11 -9.36
C ASN A 155 -10.24 -16.79 -8.70
N MET A 156 -9.23 -15.94 -8.42
CA MET A 156 -9.42 -14.61 -7.86
C MET A 156 -8.64 -13.58 -8.66
N VAL A 157 -9.22 -12.39 -8.81
CA VAL A 157 -8.56 -11.23 -9.43
C VAL A 157 -8.68 -10.03 -8.49
N ALA A 158 -7.59 -9.31 -8.31
CA ALA A 158 -7.57 -7.97 -7.74
C ALA A 158 -7.03 -7.01 -8.79
N LEU A 159 -7.77 -5.95 -9.08
CA LEU A 159 -7.44 -4.93 -10.06
C LEU A 159 -7.52 -3.55 -9.41
N THR A 160 -6.50 -2.73 -9.60
CA THR A 160 -6.55 -1.31 -9.25
C THR A 160 -6.12 -0.50 -10.45
N GLN A 161 -6.92 0.50 -10.81
CA GLN A 161 -6.65 1.41 -11.93
C GLN A 161 -6.99 2.86 -11.58
N THR A 162 -6.34 3.79 -12.24
CA THR A 162 -6.60 5.21 -12.04
C THR A 162 -6.20 6.04 -13.27
N ASN A 163 -6.90 7.13 -13.45
CA ASN A 163 -6.46 8.24 -14.29
C ASN A 163 -5.98 9.43 -13.44
N LEU A 164 -5.86 9.24 -12.14
CA LEU A 164 -5.64 10.28 -11.13
C LEU A 164 -6.79 11.31 -11.19
N ALA A 165 -6.50 12.61 -11.35
CA ALA A 165 -7.52 13.64 -11.49
C ALA A 165 -7.94 13.91 -12.95
N PHE A 166 -7.45 13.12 -13.89
CA PHE A 166 -7.58 13.28 -15.34
C PHE A 166 -6.79 14.47 -15.90
N SER A 167 -6.09 14.26 -17.00
CA SER A 167 -5.31 15.31 -17.68
C SER A 167 -6.15 16.40 -18.34
N GLY A 168 -7.46 16.18 -18.52
CA GLY A 168 -8.32 17.03 -19.31
C GLY A 168 -8.16 16.84 -20.83
N VAL A 169 -7.23 15.99 -21.28
CA VAL A 169 -6.95 15.74 -22.69
C VAL A 169 -7.60 14.42 -23.13
N ILE A 170 -8.48 14.52 -24.11
CA ILE A 170 -9.05 13.35 -24.79
C ILE A 170 -8.29 13.17 -26.10
N ASN A 171 -7.73 11.98 -26.33
CA ASN A 171 -7.04 11.68 -27.57
C ASN A 171 -8.06 11.62 -28.74
N PRO A 172 -8.00 12.53 -29.70
CA PRO A 172 -8.87 12.49 -30.87
C PRO A 172 -8.59 11.24 -31.71
N GLY A 173 -9.58 10.54 -32.11
CA GLY A 173 -9.49 9.32 -32.90
C GLY A 173 -9.67 8.01 -32.13
N VAL A 174 -9.39 7.99 -30.81
CA VAL A 174 -9.67 6.82 -29.96
C VAL A 174 -10.61 7.13 -28.80
N GLY A 175 -10.88 8.41 -28.51
CA GLY A 175 -11.80 8.83 -27.45
C GLY A 175 -11.34 8.53 -26.03
N VAL A 176 -10.05 8.22 -25.81
CA VAL A 176 -9.52 7.87 -24.49
C VAL A 176 -9.08 9.13 -23.77
N MET A 177 -9.61 9.32 -22.55
CA MET A 177 -9.14 10.33 -21.62
C MET A 177 -7.75 9.94 -21.12
N MET A 178 -6.78 10.85 -21.26
CA MET A 178 -5.43 10.64 -20.74
C MET A 178 -5.39 10.86 -19.24
N ASN A 179 -4.53 10.13 -18.57
CA ASN A 179 -4.25 10.32 -17.14
C ASN A 179 -3.34 11.55 -16.92
N ASP A 180 -3.20 11.97 -15.67
CA ASP A 180 -2.23 12.96 -15.21
C ASP A 180 -1.17 12.35 -14.27
N ALA A 181 -0.83 11.07 -14.45
CA ALA A 181 0.08 10.31 -13.60
C ALA A 181 1.50 10.90 -13.50
N MET A 182 1.89 11.82 -14.38
CA MET A 182 3.10 12.62 -14.18
C MET A 182 3.06 13.45 -12.88
N GLY A 183 1.87 13.75 -12.35
CA GLY A 183 1.71 14.37 -11.05
C GLY A 183 2.25 13.53 -9.88
N TRP A 184 2.42 12.22 -10.07
CA TRP A 184 3.07 11.35 -9.07
C TRP A 184 4.59 11.32 -9.19
N SER A 185 5.15 11.80 -10.28
CA SER A 185 6.60 11.88 -10.43
C SER A 185 7.17 13.06 -9.66
N ALA A 186 8.37 12.91 -9.15
CA ALA A 186 9.09 14.00 -8.52
C ALA A 186 9.48 15.06 -9.57
N PRO A 187 9.16 16.32 -9.35
CA PRO A 187 9.47 17.38 -10.33
C PRO A 187 10.96 17.76 -10.33
N MET A 188 11.70 17.40 -9.29
CA MET A 188 13.11 17.73 -9.14
C MET A 188 13.98 16.70 -9.86
N PRO A 189 14.83 17.10 -10.82
CA PRO A 189 15.80 16.20 -11.44
C PRO A 189 16.78 15.61 -10.41
N GLY A 190 17.22 14.37 -10.64
CA GLY A 190 18.19 13.69 -9.78
C GLY A 190 17.62 13.20 -8.45
N THR A 191 16.28 13.12 -8.32
CA THR A 191 15.61 12.47 -7.20
C THR A 191 14.99 11.16 -7.66
N VAL A 192 14.76 10.24 -6.72
CA VAL A 192 14.01 9.02 -6.99
C VAL A 192 12.64 9.39 -7.55
N ASN A 193 12.15 8.62 -8.52
CA ASN A 193 10.88 8.89 -9.20
C ASN A 193 10.82 10.23 -9.99
N SER A 194 11.98 10.82 -10.34
CA SER A 194 12.03 12.01 -11.21
C SER A 194 11.37 11.73 -12.56
N ILE A 195 10.85 12.78 -13.20
CA ILE A 195 10.33 12.70 -14.57
C ILE A 195 11.47 12.32 -15.51
N ALA A 196 11.34 11.19 -16.19
CA ALA A 196 12.29 10.71 -17.18
C ALA A 196 11.57 10.11 -18.39
N PRO A 197 12.18 10.11 -19.59
CA PRO A 197 11.61 9.46 -20.76
C PRO A 197 11.29 7.98 -20.49
N PHE A 198 10.08 7.55 -20.85
CA PHE A 198 9.56 6.18 -20.68
C PHE A 198 9.46 5.69 -19.23
N ALA A 199 9.81 6.49 -18.23
CA ALA A 199 9.64 6.12 -16.82
C ALA A 199 8.16 6.03 -16.45
N ARG A 200 7.82 5.01 -15.65
CA ARG A 200 6.54 4.88 -14.97
C ARG A 200 6.63 5.56 -13.63
N ALA A 201 5.64 6.37 -13.31
CA ALA A 201 5.57 7.01 -12.01
C ALA A 201 5.37 5.97 -10.88
N LEU A 202 6.00 6.21 -9.73
CA LEU A 202 5.70 5.49 -8.49
C LEU A 202 4.22 5.69 -8.15
N ASN A 203 3.48 4.61 -8.08
CA ASN A 203 2.05 4.64 -7.86
C ASN A 203 1.65 3.86 -6.58
N ASN A 204 0.43 4.10 -6.12
CA ASN A 204 -0.07 3.57 -4.86
C ASN A 204 -1.01 2.37 -5.03
N MET A 205 -1.08 1.82 -6.22
CA MET A 205 -1.95 0.69 -6.52
C MET A 205 -1.50 -0.56 -5.76
N THR A 206 -2.44 -1.21 -5.09
CA THR A 206 -2.18 -2.26 -4.11
C THR A 206 -3.13 -3.44 -4.31
N PRO A 207 -3.16 -4.07 -5.50
CA PRO A 207 -3.87 -5.32 -5.65
C PRO A 207 -3.05 -6.44 -4.99
N ILE A 208 -3.65 -7.12 -4.01
CA ILE A 208 -3.03 -8.19 -3.22
C ILE A 208 -3.90 -9.45 -3.28
N ILE A 209 -3.26 -10.61 -3.42
CA ILE A 209 -3.89 -11.92 -3.26
C ILE A 209 -3.20 -12.65 -2.10
N LEU A 210 -3.99 -13.09 -1.12
CA LEU A 210 -3.53 -14.06 -0.13
C LEU A 210 -3.89 -15.46 -0.57
N HIS A 211 -2.99 -16.40 -0.31
CA HIS A 211 -3.22 -17.80 -0.65
C HIS A 211 -2.77 -18.73 0.49
N ASP A 212 -3.49 -19.83 0.63
CA ASP A 212 -3.17 -20.91 1.55
C ASP A 212 -2.91 -22.18 0.72
N ASN A 213 -1.72 -22.77 0.89
CA ASN A 213 -1.29 -23.98 0.16
C ASN A 213 -1.53 -23.87 -1.36
N GLY A 214 -1.21 -22.70 -1.95
CA GLY A 214 -1.34 -22.44 -3.38
C GLY A 214 -2.78 -22.11 -3.87
N ARG A 215 -3.77 -22.07 -2.97
CA ARG A 215 -5.14 -21.67 -3.30
C ARG A 215 -5.38 -20.22 -2.86
N ALA A 216 -5.89 -19.40 -3.75
CA ALA A 216 -6.30 -18.05 -3.39
C ALA A 216 -7.45 -18.11 -2.35
N VAL A 217 -7.26 -17.43 -1.22
CA VAL A 217 -8.23 -17.33 -0.13
C VAL A 217 -8.77 -15.94 0.08
N MET A 218 -8.05 -14.92 -0.38
CA MET A 218 -8.46 -13.52 -0.31
C MET A 218 -7.89 -12.73 -1.48
N ALA A 219 -8.72 -11.92 -2.12
CA ALA A 219 -8.31 -10.88 -3.04
C ALA A 219 -8.73 -9.53 -2.43
N ILE A 220 -7.81 -8.57 -2.34
CA ILE A 220 -8.07 -7.27 -1.75
C ILE A 220 -7.33 -6.17 -2.52
N GLY A 221 -7.91 -5.00 -2.57
CA GLY A 221 -7.34 -3.77 -3.09
C GLY A 221 -8.05 -2.56 -2.49
N GLY A 222 -7.83 -1.39 -3.05
CA GLY A 222 -8.50 -0.19 -2.56
C GLY A 222 -8.33 0.99 -3.50
N SER A 223 -9.08 2.05 -3.22
CA SER A 223 -8.94 3.38 -3.80
C SER A 223 -8.66 4.41 -2.70
N GLY A 224 -8.05 5.56 -3.06
CA GLY A 224 -7.74 6.61 -2.08
C GLY A 224 -6.28 7.01 -2.01
N GLY A 225 -5.55 6.83 -3.10
CA GLY A 225 -4.20 7.32 -3.28
C GLY A 225 -3.17 6.67 -2.37
N ARG A 226 -2.32 7.47 -1.73
CA ARG A 226 -1.27 6.96 -0.82
C ARG A 226 -1.82 6.28 0.43
N ARG A 227 -3.08 6.51 0.76
CA ARG A 227 -3.77 5.83 1.85
C ARG A 227 -4.16 4.39 1.54
N ILE A 228 -4.03 3.94 0.27
CA ILE A 228 -4.44 2.60 -0.17
C ILE A 228 -3.61 1.51 0.51
N TRP A 229 -2.28 1.60 0.44
CA TRP A 229 -1.41 0.53 0.93
C TRP A 229 -1.50 0.32 2.46
N PRO A 230 -1.55 1.37 3.33
CA PRO A 230 -1.73 1.13 4.76
C PRO A 230 -3.15 0.64 5.08
N ALA A 231 -4.19 1.06 4.33
CA ALA A 231 -5.54 0.58 4.55
C ALA A 231 -5.71 -0.90 4.15
N VAL A 232 -5.07 -1.33 3.06
CA VAL A 232 -5.04 -2.75 2.66
C VAL A 232 -4.33 -3.59 3.71
N VAL A 233 -3.16 -3.13 4.21
CA VAL A 233 -2.44 -3.82 5.29
C VAL A 233 -3.31 -3.96 6.53
N GLN A 234 -3.93 -2.88 7.02
CA GLN A 234 -4.79 -2.91 8.21
C GLN A 234 -5.98 -3.87 8.02
N SER A 235 -6.57 -3.91 6.82
CA SER A 235 -7.65 -4.86 6.52
C SER A 235 -7.17 -6.32 6.51
N ILE A 236 -5.94 -6.57 6.02
CA ILE A 236 -5.31 -7.90 6.09
C ILE A 236 -5.06 -8.29 7.55
N VAL A 237 -4.46 -7.42 8.36
CA VAL A 237 -4.20 -7.63 9.77
C VAL A 237 -5.50 -7.90 10.54
N ASN A 238 -6.54 -7.10 10.33
CA ASN A 238 -7.84 -7.29 10.95
C ASN A 238 -8.43 -8.68 10.65
N ARG A 239 -8.26 -9.14 9.40
CA ARG A 239 -8.72 -10.48 9.00
C ARG A 239 -7.86 -11.59 9.58
N VAL A 240 -6.53 -11.44 9.52
CA VAL A 240 -5.59 -12.54 9.78
C VAL A 240 -5.27 -12.66 11.28
N ASP A 241 -4.93 -11.56 11.94
CA ASP A 241 -4.54 -11.57 13.37
C ASP A 241 -5.76 -11.58 14.31
N PHE A 242 -6.86 -10.93 13.90
CA PHE A 242 -8.05 -10.80 14.75
C PHE A 242 -9.24 -11.65 14.28
N GLY A 243 -9.12 -12.38 13.18
CA GLY A 243 -10.16 -13.32 12.72
C GLY A 243 -11.46 -12.68 12.24
N MET A 244 -11.47 -11.37 11.97
CA MET A 244 -12.67 -10.64 11.55
C MET A 244 -13.22 -11.13 10.21
N GLY A 245 -14.55 -11.04 10.03
CA GLY A 245 -15.15 -11.14 8.70
C GLY A 245 -14.63 -10.02 7.79
N LEU A 246 -14.58 -10.24 6.45
CA LEU A 246 -13.98 -9.25 5.57
C LEU A 246 -14.72 -7.90 5.60
N GLN A 247 -16.05 -7.89 5.67
CA GLN A 247 -16.83 -6.65 5.82
C GLN A 247 -16.45 -5.91 7.10
N GLU A 248 -16.38 -6.63 8.22
CA GLU A 248 -15.96 -6.07 9.50
C GLU A 248 -14.52 -5.52 9.42
N ALA A 249 -13.60 -6.27 8.80
CA ALA A 249 -12.20 -5.88 8.66
C ALA A 249 -12.00 -4.57 7.88
N VAL A 250 -12.80 -4.35 6.81
CA VAL A 250 -12.71 -3.12 6.01
C VAL A 250 -13.45 -1.92 6.63
N GLU A 251 -14.37 -2.17 7.58
CA GLU A 251 -15.12 -1.12 8.29
C GLU A 251 -14.40 -0.57 9.52
N GLN A 252 -13.39 -1.29 10.02
CA GLN A 252 -12.65 -0.86 11.21
C GLN A 252 -12.07 0.56 11.06
N PRO A 253 -11.95 1.28 12.17
CA PRO A 253 -11.18 2.52 12.21
C PRO A 253 -9.76 2.27 11.71
N ARG A 254 -9.16 3.27 11.08
CA ARG A 254 -7.82 3.14 10.46
C ARG A 254 -6.90 4.29 10.83
N ILE A 255 -5.62 4.06 10.60
CA ILE A 255 -4.58 5.10 10.62
C ILE A 255 -4.04 5.32 9.20
N HIS A 256 -3.46 6.50 8.99
CA HIS A 256 -2.60 6.78 7.86
C HIS A 256 -1.40 7.58 8.33
N VAL A 257 -0.21 7.17 7.92
CA VAL A 257 1.03 7.89 8.19
C VAL A 257 2.00 7.65 7.03
N GLU A 258 2.85 8.63 6.78
CA GLU A 258 3.98 8.51 5.86
C GLU A 258 5.28 8.80 6.63
N SER A 259 5.83 9.98 6.48
CA SER A 259 6.98 10.45 7.25
C SER A 259 6.60 11.43 8.37
N ASP A 260 5.37 11.91 8.33
CA ASP A 260 4.88 12.98 9.17
C ASP A 260 3.99 12.43 10.30
N ASP A 261 3.20 13.33 10.90
CA ASP A 261 2.29 13.00 11.98
C ASP A 261 1.17 12.05 11.52
N PRO A 262 0.84 11.04 12.31
CA PRO A 262 -0.19 10.10 11.95
C PRO A 262 -1.58 10.74 11.96
N VAL A 263 -2.33 10.48 10.90
CA VAL A 263 -3.77 10.74 10.86
C VAL A 263 -4.47 9.52 11.44
N VAL A 264 -5.23 9.71 12.51
CA VAL A 264 -5.88 8.61 13.24
C VAL A 264 -7.39 8.80 13.23
N ASP A 265 -8.12 7.72 12.97
CA ASP A 265 -9.59 7.71 12.99
C ASP A 265 -10.09 7.95 14.44
N PRO A 266 -10.92 8.98 14.70
CA PRO A 266 -11.40 9.28 16.03
C PRO A 266 -12.25 8.17 16.66
N ARG A 267 -12.74 7.22 15.89
CA ARG A 267 -13.46 6.05 16.40
C ARG A 267 -12.61 5.12 17.28
N PHE A 268 -11.29 5.28 17.33
CA PHE A 268 -10.45 4.57 18.28
C PHE A 268 -10.64 5.06 19.72
N GLY A 269 -11.20 6.26 19.92
CA GLY A 269 -11.55 6.83 21.21
C GLY A 269 -10.46 7.69 21.85
N ASP A 270 -10.89 8.63 22.69
CA ASP A 270 -10.03 9.70 23.23
C ASP A 270 -8.90 9.15 24.11
N ASP A 271 -9.13 8.09 24.86
CA ASP A 271 -8.11 7.49 25.74
C ASP A 271 -6.93 6.91 24.93
N VAL A 272 -7.23 6.27 23.81
CA VAL A 272 -6.22 5.71 22.90
C VAL A 272 -5.44 6.84 22.23
N LEU A 273 -6.13 7.87 21.73
CA LEU A 273 -5.51 9.04 21.13
C LEU A 273 -4.60 9.78 22.12
N ALA A 274 -5.05 9.94 23.37
CA ALA A 274 -4.25 10.54 24.43
C ALA A 274 -2.99 9.71 24.76
N GLU A 275 -3.10 8.38 24.74
CA GLU A 275 -1.95 7.49 24.97
C GLU A 275 -0.94 7.59 23.80
N LEU A 276 -1.39 7.63 22.55
CA LEU A 276 -0.52 7.86 21.41
C LEU A 276 0.22 9.20 21.53
N GLY A 277 -0.47 10.25 21.95
CA GLY A 277 0.14 11.56 22.22
C GLY A 277 1.19 11.51 23.34
N ARG A 278 0.95 10.74 24.42
CA ARG A 278 1.94 10.54 25.51
C ARG A 278 3.19 9.78 25.03
N ARG A 279 3.06 8.92 24.02
CA ARG A 279 4.20 8.24 23.36
C ARG A 279 4.93 9.14 22.36
N GLY A 280 4.48 10.36 22.14
CA GLY A 280 5.14 11.32 21.26
C GLY A 280 4.63 11.34 19.82
N HIS A 281 3.51 10.68 19.51
CA HIS A 281 2.84 10.87 18.23
C HIS A 281 2.08 12.20 18.24
N ASP A 282 2.35 13.08 17.28
CA ASP A 282 1.52 14.26 17.04
C ASP A 282 0.31 13.86 16.18
N VAL A 283 -0.73 13.41 16.87
CA VAL A 283 -1.91 12.80 16.22
C VAL A 283 -2.77 13.87 15.56
N SER A 284 -2.94 13.78 14.26
CA SER A 284 -3.89 14.56 13.49
C SER A 284 -5.24 13.83 13.39
N LEU A 285 -6.33 14.57 13.58
CA LEU A 285 -7.69 14.08 13.34
C LEU A 285 -8.19 14.64 12.00
N PRO A 286 -8.64 13.78 11.08
CA PRO A 286 -9.17 14.25 9.81
C PRO A 286 -10.53 14.90 9.98
N PRO A 287 -10.89 15.90 9.15
CA PRO A 287 -12.26 16.35 9.06
C PRO A 287 -13.11 15.19 8.55
N MET A 288 -14.14 14.81 9.32
CA MET A 288 -15.07 13.74 8.98
C MET A 288 -16.10 14.24 7.95
N GLU A 289 -15.64 14.71 6.80
CA GLU A 289 -16.50 15.11 5.71
C GLU A 289 -16.86 13.91 4.82
N PHE A 290 -18.14 13.79 4.50
CA PHE A 290 -18.72 12.64 3.79
C PHE A 290 -18.19 12.41 2.37
N THR A 291 -17.50 13.40 1.78
CA THR A 291 -17.08 13.38 0.37
C THR A 291 -15.61 13.00 0.13
N LEU A 292 -14.80 13.02 1.18
CA LEU A 292 -13.38 12.71 1.10
C LEU A 292 -12.98 11.85 2.30
N TRP A 293 -13.25 10.53 2.21
CA TRP A 293 -12.87 9.63 3.29
C TRP A 293 -11.34 9.59 3.46
N PRO A 294 -10.82 10.01 4.63
CA PRO A 294 -9.38 10.25 4.81
C PRO A 294 -8.53 8.98 4.88
N PHE A 295 -9.14 7.78 4.88
CA PHE A 295 -8.45 6.51 5.15
C PHE A 295 -8.55 5.49 4.03
N SER A 296 -8.82 5.90 2.77
CA SER A 296 -8.96 4.98 1.65
C SER A 296 -10.22 4.10 1.71
N GLU A 297 -10.47 3.38 0.64
CA GLU A 297 -11.64 2.55 0.41
C GLU A 297 -11.21 1.13 0.04
N PRO A 298 -10.79 0.31 1.02
CA PRO A 298 -10.47 -1.08 0.74
C PRO A 298 -11.74 -1.85 0.35
N ASN A 299 -11.56 -2.78 -0.57
CA ASN A 299 -12.59 -3.74 -0.98
C ASN A 299 -11.95 -5.09 -1.28
N GLY A 300 -12.69 -6.16 -1.08
CA GLY A 300 -12.14 -7.48 -1.29
C GLY A 300 -13.17 -8.59 -1.34
N ILE A 301 -12.67 -9.80 -1.64
CA ILE A 301 -13.41 -11.06 -1.61
C ILE A 301 -12.57 -12.09 -0.85
N ILE A 302 -13.21 -12.87 -0.01
CA ILE A 302 -12.62 -14.05 0.63
C ILE A 302 -13.38 -15.32 0.24
N SER A 303 -12.64 -16.43 0.23
CA SER A 303 -13.22 -17.78 0.22
C SER A 303 -13.16 -18.33 1.65
N ASP A 304 -14.32 -18.46 2.28
CA ASP A 304 -14.46 -18.95 3.65
C ASP A 304 -15.32 -20.22 3.65
N GLY A 305 -14.68 -21.35 3.91
CA GLY A 305 -15.34 -22.66 3.85
C GLY A 305 -15.99 -22.98 2.49
N GLY A 306 -15.44 -22.46 1.38
CA GLY A 306 -15.98 -22.61 0.04
C GLY A 306 -17.10 -21.62 -0.33
N VAL A 307 -17.45 -20.74 0.59
CA VAL A 307 -18.41 -19.64 0.35
C VAL A 307 -17.64 -18.37 0.04
N LEU A 308 -17.98 -17.71 -1.06
CA LEU A 308 -17.44 -16.39 -1.40
C LEU A 308 -18.17 -15.32 -0.61
N LYS A 309 -17.41 -14.49 0.10
CA LYS A 309 -17.91 -13.34 0.87
C LYS A 309 -17.14 -12.10 0.44
N SER A 310 -17.86 -10.99 0.24
CA SER A 310 -17.25 -9.69 -0.08
C SER A 310 -17.19 -8.80 1.14
N GLY A 311 -16.26 -7.83 1.12
CA GLY A 311 -16.21 -6.69 2.01
C GLY A 311 -15.97 -5.43 1.21
N ILE A 312 -16.76 -4.39 1.46
CA ILE A 312 -16.66 -3.09 0.79
C ILE A 312 -16.74 -1.98 1.83
N ASN A 313 -16.06 -0.86 1.59
CA ASN A 313 -16.20 0.32 2.44
C ASN A 313 -17.58 0.95 2.21
N PRO A 314 -18.48 1.00 3.24
CA PRO A 314 -19.82 1.52 3.08
C PRO A 314 -19.91 3.05 3.09
N GLN A 315 -18.82 3.73 3.44
CA GLN A 315 -18.82 5.17 3.70
C GLN A 315 -18.67 6.02 2.44
N THR A 316 -18.33 5.39 1.32
CA THR A 316 -18.17 6.07 0.05
C THR A 316 -19.06 5.47 -1.03
N LYS A 317 -19.53 6.31 -1.93
CA LYS A 317 -20.34 5.90 -3.08
C LYS A 317 -19.66 6.30 -4.39
N PRO A 318 -19.73 5.48 -5.43
CA PRO A 318 -20.44 4.20 -5.51
C PRO A 318 -19.54 3.01 -5.17
N THR A 319 -19.78 2.30 -4.07
CA THR A 319 -19.23 0.98 -3.79
C THR A 319 -20.33 -0.06 -3.90
N HIS A 320 -20.05 -1.19 -4.53
CA HIS A 320 -21.05 -2.23 -4.76
C HIS A 320 -20.43 -3.62 -4.74
N ALA A 321 -21.17 -4.59 -4.19
CA ALA A 321 -20.85 -6.01 -4.26
C ALA A 321 -22.03 -6.77 -4.85
N ALA A 322 -21.76 -7.71 -5.74
CA ALA A 322 -22.77 -8.57 -6.35
C ALA A 322 -22.27 -10.01 -6.44
N GLY A 323 -23.18 -10.97 -6.27
CA GLY A 323 -22.94 -12.40 -6.47
C GLY A 323 -24.01 -13.00 -7.38
N TYR A 324 -23.64 -14.07 -8.10
CA TYR A 324 -24.51 -14.78 -9.04
C TYR A 324 -24.56 -16.25 -8.70
#